data_45e583d8a28823126215c7a1fcace4e5
#
_entry.id   45e583d8a28823126215c7a1fcace4e5
#
_cell.length_a   1.000
_cell.length_b   1.000
_cell.length_c   1.000
_cell.angle_alpha   90.00
_cell.angle_beta   90.00
_cell.angle_gamma   90.00
#
_symmetry.space_group_name_H-M   'P 1'
#
loop_
_entity.id
_entity.type
_entity.pdbx_description
1 polymer ?
#
loop_
_entity_poly.entity_id
_entity_poly.type
_entity_poly.pdbx_seq_one_letter_code
_entity_poly.pdbx_strand_id
1 'polypeptide(L)'
;MESLEAKFPRLVLFRPVFFKSCTAIIALIIAAIFCQALFAQNYNEGPATMPKLRILLWSLIDSDPSVPVETKSGDEFYSNSIREIKKLAPYVFEGIIFGFDFDYTPSDKTRNVDEYFELNFSRENYQSHKDFAKHISYEDGFFQDNALYCWAEFHLTDDLYKRVSRKYSISMPKTHGRGSGKVRDGEKGIENAFEDAIKKAIRSYAQTITKNKPKEITGTILITGEPRIFIQHGQYFVEGDFFIENMDITDYTVF
;
A
#
# COMPACT_ATOMS: atom_id res chain seq x y z
N MET A 1 81.23 -63.76 0.66
CA MET A 1 79.78 -63.90 0.84
C MET A 1 79.22 -62.49 1.00
N GLU A 2 78.42 -62.14 0.06
CA GLU A 2 78.06 -60.78 -0.40
C GLU A 2 77.35 -59.91 0.59
N SER A 3 77.83 -58.66 0.65
CA SER A 3 77.24 -57.54 1.32
C SER A 3 76.14 -56.86 0.45
N LEU A 4 74.93 -56.79 0.91
CA LEU A 4 73.88 -56.03 0.27
C LEU A 4 73.86 -54.63 0.88
N GLU A 5 74.41 -53.65 0.14
CA GLU A 5 74.22 -52.23 0.43
C GLU A 5 72.81 -51.76 -0.01
N ALA A 6 72.02 -51.32 0.94
CA ALA A 6 70.72 -50.67 0.68
C ALA A 6 70.95 -49.21 0.33
N LYS A 7 70.69 -48.83 -0.92
CA LYS A 7 70.59 -47.43 -1.40
C LYS A 7 69.35 -46.74 -0.90
N PHE A 8 69.51 -45.77 -0.04
CA PHE A 8 68.40 -44.81 0.31
C PHE A 8 68.22 -43.79 -0.84
N PRO A 9 67.03 -43.55 -1.29
CA PRO A 9 66.77 -42.49 -2.26
C PRO A 9 66.79 -41.09 -1.59
N ARG A 10 67.46 -40.18 -2.27
CA ARG A 10 67.56 -38.73 -1.87
C ARG A 10 66.22 -38.11 -1.76
N LEU A 11 65.93 -37.53 -0.57
CA LEU A 11 64.80 -36.66 -0.31
C LEU A 11 64.93 -35.35 -1.12
N VAL A 12 64.06 -35.17 -2.12
CA VAL A 12 64.00 -33.93 -2.88
C VAL A 12 63.24 -32.92 -2.04
N LEU A 13 63.94 -31.94 -1.52
CA LEU A 13 63.38 -30.79 -0.83
C LEU A 13 62.56 -29.96 -1.83
N PHE A 14 61.21 -30.11 -1.79
CA PHE A 14 60.31 -29.22 -2.48
C PHE A 14 60.42 -27.83 -1.84
N ARG A 15 60.94 -26.86 -2.56
CA ARG A 15 60.93 -25.44 -2.17
C ARG A 15 59.50 -24.95 -2.14
N PRO A 16 59.03 -24.22 -1.08
CA PRO A 16 57.70 -23.67 -1.02
C PRO A 16 57.62 -22.37 -1.83
N VAL A 17 57.53 -22.46 -3.14
CA VAL A 17 57.31 -21.28 -4.01
C VAL A 17 55.81 -20.94 -4.11
N PHE A 18 54.94 -21.85 -3.71
CA PHE A 18 53.47 -21.66 -3.81
C PHE A 18 52.83 -20.80 -2.69
N PHE A 19 53.51 -20.56 -1.57
CA PHE A 19 52.91 -19.82 -0.43
C PHE A 19 52.88 -18.31 -0.63
N LYS A 20 53.77 -17.73 -1.44
CA LYS A 20 53.76 -16.27 -1.70
C LYS A 20 52.68 -15.81 -2.65
N SER A 21 52.17 -16.69 -3.50
CA SER A 21 51.10 -16.38 -4.46
C SER A 21 49.71 -16.35 -3.78
N CYS A 22 49.50 -17.24 -2.81
CA CYS A 22 48.18 -17.34 -2.12
C CYS A 22 47.90 -16.15 -1.20
N THR A 23 48.94 -15.61 -0.49
CA THR A 23 48.82 -14.43 0.36
C THR A 23 48.56 -13.16 -0.45
N ALA A 24 49.12 -13.04 -1.64
CA ALA A 24 48.87 -11.90 -2.53
C ALA A 24 47.42 -11.90 -3.07
N ILE A 25 46.87 -13.08 -3.38
CA ILE A 25 45.50 -13.24 -3.85
C ILE A 25 44.51 -12.92 -2.73
N ILE A 26 44.77 -13.40 -1.50
CA ILE A 26 43.92 -13.11 -0.33
C ILE A 26 43.97 -11.59 0.00
N ALA A 27 45.11 -10.96 -0.07
CA ALA A 27 45.23 -9.50 0.15
C ALA A 27 44.45 -8.68 -0.92
N LEU A 28 44.45 -9.13 -2.19
CA LEU A 28 43.70 -8.51 -3.26
C LEU A 28 42.20 -8.69 -3.09
N ILE A 29 41.74 -9.84 -2.62
CA ILE A 29 40.31 -10.08 -2.32
C ILE A 29 39.86 -9.21 -1.15
N ILE A 30 40.65 -9.11 -0.09
CA ILE A 30 40.35 -8.25 1.07
C ILE A 30 40.32 -6.78 0.64
N ALA A 31 41.27 -6.33 -0.19
CA ALA A 31 41.30 -4.97 -0.71
C ALA A 31 40.08 -4.67 -1.61
N ALA A 32 39.62 -5.63 -2.42
CA ALA A 32 38.43 -5.50 -3.25
C ALA A 32 37.15 -5.41 -2.40
N ILE A 33 37.04 -6.20 -1.32
CA ILE A 33 35.90 -6.13 -0.38
C ILE A 33 35.90 -4.80 0.38
N PHE A 34 37.08 -4.32 0.82
CA PHE A 34 37.19 -3.00 1.47
C PHE A 34 36.88 -1.86 0.50
N CYS A 35 37.27 -1.96 -0.77
CA CYS A 35 36.94 -0.98 -1.79
C CYS A 35 35.42 -0.92 -2.03
N GLN A 36 34.75 -2.07 -2.07
CA GLN A 36 33.28 -2.13 -2.20
C GLN A 36 32.58 -1.54 -0.97
N ALA A 37 33.10 -1.75 0.24
CA ALA A 37 32.58 -1.16 1.45
C ALA A 37 32.75 0.37 1.48
N LEU A 38 33.87 0.90 0.97
CA LEU A 38 34.10 2.35 0.83
C LEU A 38 33.24 2.96 -0.28
N PHE A 39 32.96 2.24 -1.37
CA PHE A 39 32.01 2.70 -2.39
C PHE A 39 30.57 2.65 -1.91
N ALA A 40 30.20 1.70 -1.04
CA ALA A 40 28.87 1.66 -0.42
C ALA A 40 28.65 2.79 0.59
N GLN A 41 29.70 3.32 1.23
CA GLN A 41 29.60 4.47 2.14
C GLN A 41 29.59 5.83 1.42
N ASN A 42 30.02 5.90 0.17
CA ASN A 42 29.95 7.09 -0.68
C ASN A 42 28.72 7.12 -1.61
N TYR A 43 27.67 6.37 -1.31
CA TYR A 43 26.35 6.77 -1.78
C TYR A 43 26.08 8.11 -1.07
N ASN A 44 26.43 9.20 -1.77
CA ASN A 44 25.94 10.52 -1.45
C ASN A 44 24.45 10.34 -1.18
N GLU A 45 24.03 10.52 0.07
CA GLU A 45 22.68 10.91 0.37
C GLU A 45 22.49 12.22 -0.41
N GLY A 46 21.99 12.09 -1.64
CA GLY A 46 21.39 13.22 -2.34
C GLY A 46 20.40 13.83 -1.33
N PRO A 47 20.06 15.12 -1.43
CA PRO A 47 19.22 15.79 -0.44
C PRO A 47 18.09 14.83 -0.09
N ALA A 48 17.99 14.46 1.20
CA ALA A 48 17.12 13.42 1.69
C ALA A 48 15.74 13.65 1.07
N THR A 49 15.43 12.90 0.00
CA THR A 49 14.16 13.04 -0.69
C THR A 49 13.13 12.66 0.34
N MET A 50 12.29 13.64 0.73
CA MET A 50 11.23 13.39 1.69
C MET A 50 10.47 12.13 1.24
N PRO A 51 10.25 11.18 2.15
CA PRO A 51 9.54 9.96 1.81
C PRO A 51 8.17 10.33 1.25
N LYS A 52 7.82 9.72 0.11
CA LYS A 52 6.56 9.98 -0.55
C LYS A 52 5.73 8.70 -0.66
N LEU A 53 4.43 8.85 -0.54
CA LEU A 53 3.48 7.83 -0.97
C LEU A 53 3.18 8.07 -2.44
N ARG A 54 3.18 7.02 -3.25
CA ARG A 54 2.87 7.08 -4.67
C ARG A 54 1.86 6.01 -5.02
N ILE A 55 0.77 6.38 -5.67
CA ILE A 55 -0.29 5.48 -6.10
C ILE A 55 -0.70 5.80 -7.54
N LEU A 56 -1.04 4.75 -8.30
CA LEU A 56 -1.58 4.91 -9.64
C LEU A 56 -3.10 4.98 -9.55
N LEU A 57 -3.66 6.11 -9.92
CA LEU A 57 -5.11 6.32 -10.00
C LEU A 57 -5.56 6.45 -11.44
N TRP A 58 -6.82 6.15 -11.69
CA TRP A 58 -7.40 6.29 -13.00
C TRP A 58 -8.89 6.62 -12.92
N SER A 59 -9.40 7.22 -13.99
CA SER A 59 -10.82 7.50 -14.19
C SER A 59 -11.19 7.31 -15.66
N LEU A 60 -12.43 6.89 -15.90
CA LEU A 60 -12.97 6.80 -17.26
C LEU A 60 -13.04 8.19 -17.89
N ILE A 61 -12.69 8.26 -19.18
CA ILE A 61 -12.80 9.50 -19.95
C ILE A 61 -14.26 9.84 -20.20
N ASP A 62 -15.09 8.83 -20.38
CA ASP A 62 -16.51 8.94 -20.71
C ASP A 62 -17.39 8.41 -19.57
N SER A 63 -17.18 8.96 -18.36
CA SER A 63 -17.94 8.53 -17.16
C SER A 63 -19.32 9.19 -17.07
N ASP A 64 -19.59 10.25 -17.83
CA ASP A 64 -20.88 10.94 -17.84
C ASP A 64 -21.72 10.59 -19.08
N PRO A 65 -22.64 9.63 -18.97
CA PRO A 65 -23.48 9.20 -20.09
C PRO A 65 -24.51 10.27 -20.51
N SER A 66 -24.63 11.35 -19.74
CA SER A 66 -25.59 12.42 -20.04
C SER A 66 -25.05 13.44 -21.07
N VAL A 67 -23.76 13.46 -21.32
CA VAL A 67 -23.12 14.39 -22.24
C VAL A 67 -22.60 13.63 -23.46
N PRO A 68 -23.12 13.86 -24.68
CA PRO A 68 -22.64 13.22 -25.90
C PRO A 68 -21.15 13.54 -26.13
N VAL A 69 -20.36 12.50 -26.44
CA VAL A 69 -18.90 12.59 -26.68
C VAL A 69 -18.58 13.56 -27.82
N GLU A 70 -19.45 13.68 -28.79
CA GLU A 70 -19.30 14.53 -29.97
C GLU A 70 -19.27 16.04 -29.68
N THR A 71 -19.71 16.45 -28.48
CA THR A 71 -19.78 17.86 -28.08
C THR A 71 -18.59 18.32 -27.26
N LYS A 72 -17.71 17.42 -26.83
CA LYS A 72 -16.53 17.75 -26.00
C LYS A 72 -15.32 17.98 -26.90
N SER A 73 -14.72 19.16 -26.84
CA SER A 73 -13.50 19.52 -27.59
C SER A 73 -12.32 19.74 -26.65
N GLY A 74 -11.16 19.17 -27.03
CA GLY A 74 -9.87 19.48 -26.40
C GLY A 74 -9.82 19.21 -24.90
N ASP A 75 -9.42 20.22 -24.11
CA ASP A 75 -9.21 20.12 -22.67
C ASP A 75 -10.47 19.76 -21.86
N GLU A 76 -11.65 20.06 -22.41
CA GLU A 76 -12.94 19.76 -21.78
C GLU A 76 -13.23 18.25 -21.75
N PHE A 77 -12.66 17.50 -22.70
CA PHE A 77 -12.82 16.05 -22.81
C PHE A 77 -12.23 15.30 -21.60
N TYR A 78 -11.11 15.80 -21.06
CA TYR A 78 -10.41 15.18 -19.93
C TYR A 78 -10.73 15.81 -18.58
N SER A 79 -11.45 16.91 -18.56
CA SER A 79 -11.71 17.70 -17.35
C SER A 79 -12.43 16.90 -16.26
N ASN A 80 -13.37 16.03 -16.65
CA ASN A 80 -14.10 15.16 -15.72
C ASN A 80 -13.19 14.11 -15.10
N SER A 81 -12.39 13.40 -15.89
CA SER A 81 -11.45 12.37 -15.41
C SER A 81 -10.41 12.98 -14.47
N ILE A 82 -9.88 14.14 -14.82
CA ILE A 82 -8.93 14.89 -13.97
C ILE A 82 -9.58 15.28 -12.64
N ARG A 83 -10.83 15.73 -12.67
CA ARG A 83 -11.58 16.10 -11.46
C ARG A 83 -11.81 14.88 -10.56
N GLU A 84 -12.21 13.75 -11.13
CA GLU A 84 -12.44 12.50 -10.40
C GLU A 84 -11.14 11.99 -9.75
N ILE A 85 -10.04 11.97 -10.48
CA ILE A 85 -8.72 11.60 -9.91
C ILE A 85 -8.32 12.55 -8.77
N LYS A 86 -8.51 13.88 -8.96
CA LYS A 86 -8.19 14.88 -7.93
C LYS A 86 -9.05 14.78 -6.66
N LYS A 87 -10.22 14.17 -6.74
CA LYS A 87 -11.07 13.89 -5.56
C LYS A 87 -10.73 12.54 -4.94
N LEU A 88 -10.45 11.54 -5.77
CA LEU A 88 -10.11 10.19 -5.29
C LEU A 88 -8.75 10.15 -4.57
N ALA A 89 -7.76 10.92 -5.05
CA ALA A 89 -6.42 10.90 -4.46
C ALA A 89 -6.41 11.29 -2.97
N PRO A 90 -7.01 12.42 -2.54
CA PRO A 90 -7.11 12.77 -1.12
C PRO A 90 -7.78 11.67 -0.30
N TYR A 91 -8.88 11.08 -0.81
CA TYR A 91 -9.61 10.02 -0.13
C TYR A 91 -8.72 8.82 0.17
N VAL A 92 -7.95 8.35 -0.83
CA VAL A 92 -7.06 7.19 -0.65
C VAL A 92 -5.89 7.52 0.26
N PHE A 93 -5.23 8.67 0.08
CA PHE A 93 -4.09 9.07 0.94
C PHE A 93 -4.51 9.29 2.39
N GLU A 94 -5.66 9.92 2.65
CA GLU A 94 -6.19 10.07 4.01
C GLU A 94 -6.50 8.71 4.62
N GLY A 95 -7.10 7.80 3.85
CA GLY A 95 -7.34 6.43 4.28
C GLY A 95 -6.06 5.65 4.62
N ILE A 96 -4.95 5.91 3.91
CA ILE A 96 -3.63 5.31 4.21
C ILE A 96 -3.00 5.94 5.45
N ILE A 97 -3.05 7.26 5.58
CA ILE A 97 -2.31 8.02 6.61
C ILE A 97 -3.07 8.06 7.94
N PHE A 98 -4.36 8.38 7.90
CA PHE A 98 -5.19 8.58 9.09
C PHE A 98 -6.17 7.43 9.32
N GLY A 99 -6.70 6.84 8.24
CA GLY A 99 -7.76 5.85 8.29
C GLY A 99 -9.15 6.46 8.35
N PHE A 100 -10.12 5.60 8.56
CA PHE A 100 -11.53 5.92 8.69
C PHE A 100 -12.05 5.39 10.00
N ASP A 101 -12.79 6.22 10.73
CA ASP A 101 -13.59 5.76 11.86
C ASP A 101 -14.89 5.18 11.33
N PHE A 102 -15.29 4.04 11.86
CA PHE A 102 -16.48 3.35 11.40
C PHE A 102 -17.41 2.98 12.55
N ASP A 103 -18.70 2.97 12.23
CA ASP A 103 -19.77 2.42 13.03
C ASP A 103 -20.54 1.41 12.19
N TYR A 104 -20.60 0.17 12.63
CA TYR A 104 -21.24 -0.92 11.90
C TYR A 104 -22.17 -1.73 12.79
N THR A 105 -23.46 -1.69 12.47
CA THR A 105 -24.48 -2.55 13.05
C THR A 105 -24.84 -3.64 12.03
N PRO A 106 -24.50 -4.91 12.25
CA PRO A 106 -24.88 -5.99 11.36
C PRO A 106 -26.39 -6.22 11.36
N SER A 107 -27.01 -6.43 10.19
CA SER A 107 -28.43 -6.77 10.12
C SER A 107 -28.77 -8.01 10.93
N ASP A 108 -29.82 -7.99 11.73
CA ASP A 108 -30.34 -9.14 12.47
C ASP A 108 -31.84 -9.32 12.30
N LYS A 109 -32.20 -10.25 11.41
CA LYS A 109 -33.62 -10.54 11.11
C LYS A 109 -34.39 -11.06 12.33
N THR A 110 -33.73 -11.78 13.23
CA THR A 110 -34.36 -12.33 14.43
C THR A 110 -34.76 -11.26 15.41
N ARG A 111 -33.97 -10.17 15.46
CA ARG A 111 -34.19 -9.01 16.33
C ARG A 111 -34.82 -7.83 15.61
N ASN A 112 -35.13 -7.98 14.30
CA ASN A 112 -35.65 -6.91 13.45
C ASN A 112 -34.74 -5.67 13.43
N VAL A 113 -33.42 -5.90 13.29
CA VAL A 113 -32.40 -4.85 13.17
C VAL A 113 -31.92 -4.79 11.74
N ASP A 114 -32.05 -3.62 11.13
CA ASP A 114 -31.50 -3.34 9.80
C ASP A 114 -29.99 -3.11 9.85
N GLU A 115 -29.29 -3.38 8.73
CA GLU A 115 -27.87 -3.09 8.62
C GLU A 115 -27.64 -1.58 8.59
N TYR A 116 -26.74 -1.12 9.45
CA TYR A 116 -26.27 0.26 9.44
C TYR A 116 -24.75 0.27 9.27
N PHE A 117 -24.25 1.18 8.44
CA PHE A 117 -22.82 1.39 8.27
C PHE A 117 -22.55 2.87 8.00
N GLU A 118 -21.70 3.44 8.82
CA GLU A 118 -21.18 4.80 8.68
C GLU A 118 -19.66 4.78 8.65
N LEU A 119 -19.08 5.58 7.76
CA LEU A 119 -17.65 5.72 7.59
C LEU A 119 -17.29 7.20 7.56
N ASN A 120 -16.44 7.61 8.47
CA ASN A 120 -15.96 8.98 8.59
C ASN A 120 -14.44 9.01 8.56
N PHE A 121 -13.84 10.10 8.03
CA PHE A 121 -12.39 10.26 8.15
C PHE A 121 -11.99 10.39 9.62
N SER A 122 -10.98 9.59 10.03
CA SER A 122 -10.40 9.69 11.38
C SER A 122 -9.63 10.99 11.51
N ARG A 123 -10.23 11.97 12.20
CA ARG A 123 -9.75 13.35 12.20
C ARG A 123 -8.96 13.74 13.44
N GLU A 124 -8.45 12.81 14.20
CA GLU A 124 -7.89 13.17 15.51
C GLU A 124 -6.87 14.32 15.51
N ASN A 125 -6.30 14.75 14.36
CA ASN A 125 -5.31 15.84 14.37
C ASN A 125 -5.14 16.60 13.04
N TYR A 126 -6.07 16.61 12.10
CA TYR A 126 -5.86 17.35 10.86
C TYR A 126 -6.85 18.51 10.69
N GLN A 127 -6.33 19.73 10.70
CA GLN A 127 -7.17 20.94 10.77
C GLN A 127 -7.92 21.29 9.48
N SER A 128 -7.59 20.73 8.32
CA SER A 128 -8.25 21.08 7.08
C SER A 128 -8.06 20.08 5.94
N HIS A 129 -9.15 19.48 5.50
CA HIS A 129 -9.23 18.65 4.29
C HIS A 129 -8.73 19.39 3.03
N LYS A 130 -8.98 20.71 2.95
CA LYS A 130 -8.53 21.55 1.83
C LYS A 130 -7.02 21.71 1.76
N ASP A 131 -6.33 21.68 2.89
CA ASP A 131 -4.87 21.82 2.91
C ASP A 131 -4.18 20.50 2.57
N PHE A 132 -4.80 19.35 2.88
CA PHE A 132 -4.27 18.04 2.53
C PHE A 132 -4.14 17.85 1.02
N ALA A 133 -5.17 18.19 0.26
CA ALA A 133 -5.16 18.08 -1.20
C ALA A 133 -4.05 18.91 -1.88
N LYS A 134 -3.59 20.01 -1.25
CA LYS A 134 -2.51 20.85 -1.78
C LYS A 134 -1.13 20.19 -1.75
N HIS A 135 -0.95 19.16 -0.93
CA HIS A 135 0.30 18.41 -0.81
C HIS A 135 0.38 17.22 -1.78
N ILE A 136 -0.63 17.04 -2.62
CA ILE A 136 -0.67 15.99 -3.64
C ILE A 136 -0.19 16.58 -4.95
N SER A 137 0.87 15.99 -5.51
CA SER A 137 1.31 16.22 -6.88
C SER A 137 0.81 15.12 -7.81
N TYR A 138 0.64 15.45 -9.08
CA TYR A 138 0.15 14.54 -10.09
C TYR A 138 1.14 14.50 -11.24
N GLU A 139 1.61 13.31 -11.61
CA GLU A 139 2.69 13.10 -12.57
C GLU A 139 2.32 12.02 -13.60
N ASP A 140 2.96 12.07 -14.76
CA ASP A 140 2.95 11.02 -15.78
C ASP A 140 1.53 10.55 -16.19
N GLY A 141 0.65 11.52 -16.49
CA GLY A 141 -0.68 11.19 -17.02
C GLY A 141 -0.59 10.49 -18.38
N PHE A 142 -1.24 9.34 -18.54
CA PHE A 142 -1.32 8.60 -19.79
C PHE A 142 -2.71 8.01 -20.02
N PHE A 143 -3.00 7.68 -21.28
CA PHE A 143 -4.29 7.14 -21.69
C PHE A 143 -4.16 5.67 -22.06
N GLN A 144 -5.07 4.85 -21.55
CA GLN A 144 -5.18 3.45 -21.90
C GLN A 144 -6.65 2.99 -21.73
N ASP A 145 -7.17 2.22 -22.71
CA ASP A 145 -8.49 1.56 -22.64
C ASP A 145 -9.65 2.47 -22.19
N ASN A 146 -9.75 3.67 -22.81
CA ASN A 146 -10.76 4.70 -22.48
C ASN A 146 -10.68 5.24 -21.05
N ALA A 147 -9.52 5.18 -20.43
CA ALA A 147 -9.27 5.73 -19.11
C ALA A 147 -8.02 6.65 -19.11
N LEU A 148 -8.07 7.67 -18.30
CA LEU A 148 -6.93 8.50 -17.93
C LEU A 148 -6.31 7.92 -16.66
N TYR A 149 -5.04 7.55 -16.74
CA TYR A 149 -4.20 7.12 -15.61
C TYR A 149 -3.29 8.27 -15.19
N CYS A 150 -3.04 8.38 -13.91
CA CYS A 150 -2.14 9.40 -13.37
C CYS A 150 -1.50 8.89 -12.06
N TRP A 151 -0.20 9.12 -11.92
CA TRP A 151 0.48 8.92 -10.64
C TRP A 151 0.17 10.08 -9.72
N ALA A 152 -0.45 9.78 -8.58
CA ALA A 152 -0.62 10.73 -7.49
C ALA A 152 0.48 10.48 -6.45
N GLU A 153 1.15 11.55 -6.03
CA GLU A 153 2.23 11.51 -5.04
C GLU A 153 1.91 12.45 -3.88
N PHE A 154 2.03 11.93 -2.67
CA PHE A 154 1.90 12.70 -1.44
C PHE A 154 3.23 12.74 -0.70
N HIS A 155 3.76 13.96 -0.51
CA HIS A 155 5.01 14.17 0.24
C HIS A 155 4.73 14.14 1.74
N LEU A 156 5.29 13.12 2.42
CA LEU A 156 5.14 12.95 3.85
C LEU A 156 6.05 13.93 4.60
N THR A 157 5.49 14.66 5.55
CA THR A 157 6.29 15.33 6.58
C THR A 157 6.92 14.28 7.50
N ASP A 158 7.95 14.65 8.26
CA ASP A 158 8.62 13.74 9.20
C ASP A 158 7.62 13.09 10.18
N ASP A 159 6.64 13.86 10.66
CA ASP A 159 5.63 13.36 11.59
C ASP A 159 4.67 12.36 10.92
N LEU A 160 4.21 12.65 9.69
CA LEU A 160 3.38 11.74 8.92
C LEU A 160 4.14 10.47 8.54
N TYR A 161 5.43 10.61 8.18
CA TYR A 161 6.28 9.46 7.91
C TYR A 161 6.43 8.55 9.14
N LYS A 162 6.71 9.12 10.31
CA LYS A 162 6.77 8.36 11.57
C LYS A 162 5.44 7.69 11.88
N ARG A 163 4.31 8.38 11.64
CA ARG A 163 2.96 7.83 11.85
C ARG A 163 2.72 6.61 10.94
N VAL A 164 2.96 6.74 9.65
CA VAL A 164 2.80 5.65 8.68
C VAL A 164 3.75 4.49 8.99
N SER A 165 5.05 4.78 9.16
CA SER A 165 6.06 3.75 9.46
C SER A 165 5.76 2.99 10.75
N ARG A 166 5.26 3.68 11.79
CA ARG A 166 4.87 3.06 13.05
C ARG A 166 3.73 2.05 12.86
N LYS A 167 2.75 2.35 12.01
CA LYS A 167 1.63 1.43 11.72
C LYS A 167 2.10 0.14 11.04
N TYR A 168 3.08 0.21 10.16
CA TYR A 168 3.67 -0.97 9.53
C TYR A 168 4.63 -1.74 10.44
N SER A 169 5.18 -1.11 11.49
CA SER A 169 6.09 -1.75 12.45
C SER A 169 5.37 -2.48 13.57
N ILE A 170 4.10 -2.15 13.86
CA ILE A 170 3.26 -2.80 14.85
C ILE A 170 2.53 -3.95 14.17
N SER A 171 2.40 -5.08 14.87
CA SER A 171 1.58 -6.22 14.40
C SER A 171 0.08 -5.88 14.54
N MET A 172 -0.41 -5.06 13.60
CA MET A 172 -1.83 -4.75 13.53
C MET A 172 -2.62 -5.88 12.87
N PRO A 173 -3.86 -6.14 13.29
CA PRO A 173 -4.73 -7.06 12.58
C PRO A 173 -4.94 -6.60 11.14
N LYS A 174 -4.68 -7.54 10.21
CA LYS A 174 -4.84 -7.32 8.78
C LYS A 174 -6.07 -8.06 8.27
N THR A 175 -6.87 -7.40 7.47
CA THR A 175 -8.06 -7.96 6.84
C THR A 175 -8.09 -7.57 5.37
N HIS A 176 -8.84 -8.34 4.58
CA HIS A 176 -9.02 -8.11 3.16
C HIS A 176 -10.47 -7.79 2.86
N GLY A 177 -10.72 -6.87 1.94
CA GLY A 177 -12.06 -6.53 1.49
C GLY A 177 -12.14 -6.30 -0.01
N ARG A 178 -13.30 -6.66 -0.58
CA ARG A 178 -13.65 -6.38 -1.96
C ARG A 178 -15.06 -5.83 -2.02
N GLY A 179 -15.18 -4.59 -2.49
CA GLY A 179 -16.44 -3.90 -2.62
C GLY A 179 -16.80 -3.58 -4.06
N SER A 180 -18.05 -3.16 -4.28
CA SER A 180 -18.53 -2.77 -5.60
C SER A 180 -19.44 -1.56 -5.56
N GLY A 181 -19.41 -0.76 -6.65
CA GLY A 181 -20.29 0.37 -6.88
C GLY A 181 -20.59 0.53 -8.37
N LYS A 182 -21.70 1.16 -8.72
CA LYS A 182 -22.15 1.24 -10.12
C LYS A 182 -21.33 2.27 -10.89
N VAL A 183 -20.85 1.91 -12.07
CA VAL A 183 -20.11 2.83 -12.97
C VAL A 183 -20.96 4.03 -13.37
N ARG A 184 -22.27 3.86 -13.57
CA ARG A 184 -23.19 4.95 -13.92
C ARG A 184 -23.32 6.03 -12.85
N ASP A 185 -22.93 5.73 -11.60
CA ASP A 185 -22.95 6.69 -10.51
C ASP A 185 -21.66 7.53 -10.45
N GLY A 186 -20.74 7.34 -11.43
CA GLY A 186 -19.49 8.08 -11.59
C GLY A 186 -18.61 8.00 -10.34
N GLU A 187 -18.17 9.15 -9.86
CA GLU A 187 -17.36 9.30 -8.65
C GLU A 187 -17.98 8.61 -7.42
N LYS A 188 -19.29 8.81 -7.22
CA LYS A 188 -20.04 8.17 -6.12
C LYS A 188 -19.98 6.64 -6.20
N GLY A 189 -19.91 6.09 -7.41
CA GLY A 189 -19.76 4.66 -7.63
C GLY A 189 -18.42 4.12 -7.10
N ILE A 190 -17.33 4.87 -7.27
CA ILE A 190 -16.01 4.50 -6.73
C ILE A 190 -16.02 4.62 -5.20
N GLU A 191 -16.57 5.70 -4.64
CA GLU A 191 -16.71 5.88 -3.19
C GLU A 191 -17.52 4.73 -2.58
N ASN A 192 -18.68 4.40 -3.16
CA ASN A 192 -19.50 3.27 -2.72
C ASN A 192 -18.74 1.93 -2.78
N ALA A 193 -17.87 1.74 -3.78
CA ALA A 193 -17.04 0.55 -3.88
C ALA A 193 -15.99 0.48 -2.75
N PHE A 194 -15.38 1.61 -2.36
CA PHE A 194 -14.51 1.69 -1.20
C PHE A 194 -15.25 1.39 0.09
N GLU A 195 -16.38 2.05 0.34
CA GLU A 195 -17.20 1.84 1.54
C GLU A 195 -17.64 0.37 1.67
N ASP A 196 -18.09 -0.25 0.56
CA ASP A 196 -18.48 -1.67 0.53
C ASP A 196 -17.29 -2.61 0.78
N ALA A 197 -16.09 -2.28 0.25
CA ALA A 197 -14.87 -3.04 0.52
C ALA A 197 -14.49 -2.98 2.00
N ILE A 198 -14.50 -1.79 2.58
CA ILE A 198 -14.18 -1.54 3.99
C ILE A 198 -15.19 -2.26 4.88
N LYS A 199 -16.50 -2.12 4.62
CA LYS A 199 -17.56 -2.80 5.36
C LYS A 199 -17.37 -4.33 5.36
N LYS A 200 -17.07 -4.91 4.20
CA LYS A 200 -16.82 -6.35 4.07
C LYS A 200 -15.54 -6.79 4.79
N ALA A 201 -14.50 -5.97 4.77
CA ALA A 201 -13.27 -6.22 5.52
C ALA A 201 -13.52 -6.25 7.03
N ILE A 202 -14.25 -5.26 7.56
CA ILE A 202 -14.65 -5.21 8.98
C ILE A 202 -15.47 -6.44 9.35
N ARG A 203 -16.49 -6.75 8.54
CA ARG A 203 -17.35 -7.92 8.77
C ARG A 203 -16.57 -9.23 8.77
N SER A 204 -15.66 -9.41 7.80
CA SER A 204 -14.81 -10.60 7.70
C SER A 204 -13.93 -10.75 8.95
N TYR A 205 -13.31 -9.67 9.39
CA TYR A 205 -12.47 -9.69 10.59
C TYR A 205 -13.31 -9.97 11.86
N ALA A 206 -14.45 -9.29 12.04
CA ALA A 206 -15.32 -9.51 13.18
C ALA A 206 -15.76 -10.98 13.30
N GLN A 207 -16.03 -11.67 12.19
CA GLN A 207 -16.36 -13.08 12.16
C GLN A 207 -15.23 -14.00 12.64
N THR A 208 -13.98 -13.53 12.64
CA THR A 208 -12.85 -14.33 13.17
C THR A 208 -12.73 -14.26 14.69
N ILE A 209 -13.23 -13.18 15.29
CA ILE A 209 -13.05 -12.91 16.74
C ILE A 209 -14.33 -13.07 17.55
N THR A 210 -15.51 -13.01 16.93
CA THR A 210 -16.78 -13.24 17.63
C THR A 210 -17.57 -14.37 16.98
N LYS A 211 -18.14 -15.27 17.81
CA LYS A 211 -19.00 -16.36 17.35
C LYS A 211 -20.44 -15.92 17.13
N ASN A 212 -20.89 -14.98 17.94
CA ASN A 212 -22.25 -14.46 17.88
C ASN A 212 -22.27 -13.17 17.06
N LYS A 213 -23.43 -12.87 16.48
CA LYS A 213 -23.64 -11.60 15.82
C LYS A 213 -23.63 -10.47 16.85
N PRO A 214 -22.70 -9.52 16.78
CA PRO A 214 -22.66 -8.40 17.71
C PRO A 214 -23.81 -7.42 17.47
N LYS A 215 -24.09 -6.60 18.45
CA LYS A 215 -25.03 -5.49 18.34
C LYS A 215 -24.43 -4.36 17.50
N GLU A 216 -23.16 -4.04 17.76
CA GLU A 216 -22.45 -2.92 17.19
C GLU A 216 -20.96 -3.19 17.16
N ILE A 217 -20.28 -2.67 16.15
CA ILE A 217 -18.84 -2.73 15.97
C ILE A 217 -18.35 -1.36 15.61
N THR A 218 -17.48 -0.78 16.42
CA THR A 218 -16.87 0.52 16.16
C THR A 218 -15.36 0.42 16.12
N GLY A 219 -14.68 1.38 15.52
CA GLY A 219 -13.22 1.39 15.47
C GLY A 219 -12.66 2.24 14.35
N THR A 220 -11.38 2.06 14.09
CA THR A 220 -10.66 2.73 13.00
C THR A 220 -10.07 1.70 12.06
N ILE A 221 -10.23 1.92 10.76
CA ILE A 221 -9.68 1.07 9.69
C ILE A 221 -8.81 1.90 8.75
N LEU A 222 -7.67 1.34 8.34
CA LEU A 222 -6.72 2.01 7.46
C LEU A 222 -6.50 1.21 6.18
N ILE A 223 -6.36 1.91 5.06
CA ILE A 223 -5.93 1.30 3.81
C ILE A 223 -4.45 0.94 3.93
N THR A 224 -4.07 -0.30 3.51
CA THR A 224 -2.67 -0.71 3.45
C THR A 224 -2.23 -0.89 2.00
N GLY A 225 -1.18 -0.15 1.64
CA GLY A 225 -0.67 -0.22 0.26
C GLY A 225 -1.60 0.40 -0.77
N GLU A 226 -1.44 0.00 -2.01
CA GLU A 226 -2.22 0.49 -3.15
C GLU A 226 -3.49 -0.35 -3.33
N PRO A 227 -4.69 0.24 -3.21
CA PRO A 227 -5.93 -0.47 -3.47
C PRO A 227 -6.07 -0.74 -4.98
N ARG A 228 -6.49 -1.94 -5.33
CA ARG A 228 -6.76 -2.30 -6.72
C ARG A 228 -8.16 -1.85 -7.11
N ILE A 229 -8.25 -0.95 -8.09
CA ILE A 229 -9.51 -0.46 -8.65
C ILE A 229 -9.66 -1.01 -10.05
N PHE A 230 -10.80 -1.60 -10.39
CA PHE A 230 -11.09 -2.11 -11.74
C PHE A 230 -12.58 -2.13 -12.02
N ILE A 231 -12.95 -2.26 -13.31
CA ILE A 231 -14.35 -2.38 -13.74
C ILE A 231 -14.65 -3.80 -14.21
N GLN A 232 -15.76 -4.33 -13.77
CA GLN A 232 -16.30 -5.60 -14.23
C GLN A 232 -17.84 -5.55 -14.26
N HIS A 233 -18.45 -5.98 -15.36
CA HIS A 233 -19.92 -6.04 -15.51
C HIS A 233 -20.63 -4.71 -15.19
N GLY A 234 -20.07 -3.57 -15.59
CA GLY A 234 -20.64 -2.23 -15.35
C GLY A 234 -20.59 -1.76 -13.90
N GLN A 235 -19.73 -2.36 -13.11
CA GLN A 235 -19.47 -1.96 -11.71
C GLN A 235 -17.99 -1.66 -11.51
N TYR A 236 -17.70 -0.63 -10.73
CA TYR A 236 -16.41 -0.45 -10.09
C TYR A 236 -16.23 -1.50 -9.01
N PHE A 237 -15.06 -2.10 -8.95
CA PHE A 237 -14.61 -2.92 -7.84
C PHE A 237 -13.39 -2.30 -7.21
N VAL A 238 -13.40 -2.26 -5.90
CA VAL A 238 -12.23 -1.91 -5.07
C VAL A 238 -11.86 -3.14 -4.27
N GLU A 239 -10.60 -3.54 -4.36
CA GLU A 239 -10.04 -4.68 -3.64
C GLU A 239 -8.76 -4.24 -2.95
N GLY A 240 -8.63 -4.52 -1.66
CA GLY A 240 -7.47 -4.10 -0.89
C GLY A 240 -7.36 -4.77 0.46
N ASP A 241 -6.21 -4.55 1.04
CA ASP A 241 -5.91 -4.95 2.41
C ASP A 241 -6.07 -3.76 3.34
N PHE A 242 -6.47 -4.05 4.56
CA PHE A 242 -6.75 -3.04 5.57
C PHE A 242 -6.15 -3.43 6.91
N PHE A 243 -5.68 -2.45 7.68
CA PHE A 243 -5.38 -2.60 9.09
C PHE A 243 -6.58 -2.16 9.93
N ILE A 244 -6.86 -2.87 11.01
CA ILE A 244 -7.88 -2.50 11.98
C ILE A 244 -7.19 -2.01 13.25
N GLU A 245 -7.54 -0.81 13.66
CA GLU A 245 -7.05 -0.16 14.88
C GLU A 245 -8.24 0.10 15.82
N ASN A 246 -8.06 -0.16 17.12
CA ASN A 246 -9.02 0.16 18.18
C ASN A 246 -10.46 -0.32 17.93
N MET A 247 -10.61 -1.61 17.55
CA MET A 247 -11.93 -2.17 17.30
C MET A 247 -12.63 -2.57 18.61
N ASP A 248 -13.80 -2.00 18.85
CA ASP A 248 -14.69 -2.34 19.95
C ASP A 248 -15.92 -3.11 19.43
N ILE A 249 -16.28 -4.18 20.15
CA ILE A 249 -17.44 -5.01 19.83
C ILE A 249 -18.40 -4.98 21.00
N THR A 250 -19.61 -4.52 20.75
CA THR A 250 -20.72 -4.54 21.71
C THR A 250 -21.64 -5.72 21.42
N ASP A 251 -21.76 -6.63 22.36
CA ASP A 251 -22.68 -7.77 22.26
C ASP A 251 -24.10 -7.41 22.73
N TYR A 252 -25.08 -8.20 22.28
CA TYR A 252 -26.41 -8.12 22.87
C TYR A 252 -26.39 -8.69 24.28
N THR A 253 -26.94 -7.92 25.22
CA THR A 253 -27.16 -8.44 26.59
C THR A 253 -28.20 -9.56 26.55
N VAL A 254 -27.83 -10.72 27.07
CA VAL A 254 -28.75 -11.83 27.30
C VAL A 254 -29.40 -11.58 28.67
N PHE A 255 -30.69 -11.32 28.68
CA PHE A 255 -31.49 -11.27 29.89
C PHE A 255 -32.09 -12.62 30.15
#